data_ba50293224f772bf7a702caf6f8c3fda
#
_entry.id   ba50293224f772bf7a702caf6f8c3fda
#
_cell.length_a   1.000
_cell.length_b   1.000
_cell.length_c   1.000
_cell.angle_alpha   90.00
_cell.angle_beta   90.00
_cell.angle_gamma   90.00
#
_symmetry.space_group_name_H-M   'P 1'
#
loop_
_entity.id
_entity.type
_entity.pdbx_description
1 polymer ?
#
loop_
_entity_poly.entity_id
_entity_poly.type
_entity_poly.pdbx_seq_one_letter_code
_entity_poly.pdbx_strand_id
1 'polypeptide(L)'
;MTTSVIALMGAGPLGLWTAAALVRDPAASHVHIRMGNTRGKAPDWVPPEVQAAFDEGRLSWQAFDALDAASVLAFTQDATAIVHSAIPDYHEWLSKLPIIQRNAIDAAVSHGARLICADNLYAYAAPVNGPLTEDQPEIPPSKKGQLRKDVLDLMRKARRERGLVWSTVQGSQYFGPGAGGQSVFGDWFIGPVLVNKPVRFVGNPSLSHAWAFAPDFGRALALLAVTERQELLNRPWILPHATHLPAFELARVLFAELERQGMLPANAPRKAVAVPALVLKVVGWFNPVVKAREEMLYQFNMPWEASGAHFSKLTGLLATPLPAVVEQTVAFWKETKKPVV
;
A
#
# COMPACT_ATOMS: atom_id res chain seq x y z
N MET A 1 -13.19 -15.85 -26.87
CA MET A 1 -13.33 -14.70 -25.94
C MET A 1 -12.03 -13.92 -26.00
N THR A 2 -12.06 -12.63 -26.25
CA THR A 2 -10.86 -11.79 -26.21
C THR A 2 -10.36 -11.72 -24.78
N THR A 3 -9.11 -12.08 -24.57
CA THR A 3 -8.46 -12.03 -23.26
C THR A 3 -8.38 -10.56 -22.82
N SER A 4 -9.00 -10.20 -21.70
CA SER A 4 -8.91 -8.87 -21.12
C SER A 4 -7.54 -8.70 -20.45
N VAL A 5 -6.92 -7.53 -20.58
CA VAL A 5 -5.63 -7.23 -19.95
C VAL A 5 -5.84 -6.29 -18.77
N ILE A 6 -5.26 -6.62 -17.61
CA ILE A 6 -5.11 -5.69 -16.48
C ILE A 6 -3.62 -5.38 -16.32
N ALA A 7 -3.28 -4.09 -16.47
CA ALA A 7 -1.91 -3.61 -16.32
C ALA A 7 -1.67 -3.14 -14.88
N LEU A 8 -0.72 -3.77 -14.18
CA LEU A 8 -0.32 -3.42 -12.82
C LEU A 8 0.97 -2.58 -12.86
N MET A 9 0.83 -1.27 -12.73
CA MET A 9 1.94 -0.32 -12.65
C MET A 9 2.56 -0.35 -11.26
N GLY A 10 3.63 -1.13 -11.11
CA GLY A 10 4.36 -1.30 -9.86
C GLY A 10 4.32 -2.74 -9.34
N ALA A 11 5.51 -3.30 -9.10
CA ALA A 11 5.72 -4.64 -8.56
C ALA A 11 6.18 -4.62 -7.08
N GLY A 12 5.75 -3.60 -6.36
CA GLY A 12 5.86 -3.53 -4.89
C GLY A 12 4.79 -4.37 -4.19
N PRO A 13 4.76 -4.36 -2.85
CA PRO A 13 3.84 -5.20 -2.07
C PRO A 13 2.39 -5.10 -2.51
N LEU A 14 1.88 -3.89 -2.73
CA LEU A 14 0.48 -3.69 -3.09
C LEU A 14 0.16 -4.21 -4.51
N GLY A 15 1.07 -4.01 -5.47
CA GLY A 15 0.94 -4.56 -6.82
C GLY A 15 0.97 -6.09 -6.83
N LEU A 16 1.89 -6.70 -6.08
CA LEU A 16 1.99 -8.15 -5.95
C LEU A 16 0.74 -8.76 -5.33
N TRP A 17 0.21 -8.17 -4.26
CA TRP A 17 -1.02 -8.65 -3.64
C TRP A 17 -2.27 -8.38 -4.48
N THR A 18 -2.25 -7.34 -5.31
CA THR A 18 -3.29 -7.15 -6.33
C THR A 18 -3.26 -8.27 -7.38
N ALA A 19 -2.07 -8.62 -7.87
CA ALA A 19 -1.91 -9.75 -8.79
C ALA A 19 -2.38 -11.06 -8.14
N ALA A 20 -1.97 -11.34 -6.90
CA ALA A 20 -2.40 -12.51 -6.15
C ALA A 20 -3.94 -12.57 -6.00
N ALA A 21 -4.58 -11.44 -5.69
CA ALA A 21 -6.02 -11.37 -5.58
C ALA A 21 -6.72 -11.63 -6.92
N LEU A 22 -6.23 -11.06 -8.03
CA LEU A 22 -6.75 -11.31 -9.38
C LEU A 22 -6.58 -12.78 -9.81
N VAL A 23 -5.46 -13.40 -9.45
CA VAL A 23 -5.22 -14.82 -9.74
C VAL A 23 -6.22 -15.72 -9.03
N ARG A 24 -6.54 -15.40 -7.78
CA ARG A 24 -7.48 -16.17 -6.94
C ARG A 24 -8.95 -15.92 -7.27
N ASP A 25 -9.27 -14.82 -7.96
CA ASP A 25 -10.65 -14.47 -8.28
C ASP A 25 -11.15 -15.25 -9.50
N PRO A 26 -12.16 -16.15 -9.36
CA PRO A 26 -12.73 -16.87 -10.49
C PRO A 26 -13.33 -15.95 -11.57
N ALA A 27 -13.86 -14.77 -11.16
CA ALA A 27 -14.39 -13.78 -12.10
C ALA A 27 -13.30 -13.16 -12.97
N ALA A 28 -12.04 -13.19 -12.54
CA ALA A 28 -10.88 -12.73 -13.28
C ALA A 28 -10.12 -13.86 -14.02
N SER A 29 -10.68 -15.08 -14.12
CA SER A 29 -10.00 -16.23 -14.75
C SER A 29 -9.62 -16.01 -16.21
N HIS A 30 -10.36 -15.16 -16.92
CA HIS A 30 -10.14 -14.78 -18.32
C HIS A 30 -9.16 -13.60 -18.49
N VAL A 31 -8.62 -13.04 -17.40
CA VAL A 31 -7.77 -11.87 -17.43
C VAL A 31 -6.31 -12.28 -17.57
N HIS A 32 -5.59 -11.65 -18.48
CA HIS A 32 -4.13 -11.66 -18.52
C HIS A 32 -3.60 -10.49 -17.66
N ILE A 33 -2.69 -10.78 -16.74
CA ILE A 33 -2.10 -9.80 -15.82
C ILE A 33 -0.75 -9.37 -16.38
N ARG A 34 -0.60 -8.09 -16.70
CA ARG A 34 0.69 -7.51 -17.09
C ARG A 34 1.25 -6.73 -15.91
N MET A 35 2.32 -7.25 -15.31
CA MET A 35 3.02 -6.58 -14.22
C MET A 35 4.24 -5.81 -14.71
N GLY A 36 4.38 -4.57 -14.24
CA GLY A 36 5.47 -3.71 -14.66
C GLY A 36 6.32 -3.16 -13.52
N ASN A 37 7.61 -3.09 -13.78
CA ASN A 37 8.61 -2.33 -13.03
C ASN A 37 9.74 -1.89 -13.96
N THR A 38 10.69 -1.10 -13.48
CA THR A 38 11.81 -0.60 -14.29
C THR A 38 12.73 -1.71 -14.81
N ARG A 39 12.75 -2.89 -14.19
CA ARG A 39 13.61 -4.03 -14.57
C ARG A 39 12.92 -5.01 -15.53
N GLY A 40 11.61 -4.96 -15.67
CA GLY A 40 10.83 -5.90 -16.49
C GLY A 40 10.86 -7.35 -16.02
N LYS A 41 11.11 -7.60 -14.75
CA LYS A 41 11.20 -8.94 -14.17
C LYS A 41 10.69 -9.00 -12.73
N ALA A 42 10.37 -10.21 -12.27
CA ALA A 42 9.93 -10.46 -10.92
C ALA A 42 10.92 -9.88 -9.89
N PRO A 43 10.44 -9.34 -8.77
CA PRO A 43 11.29 -9.08 -7.60
C PRO A 43 11.74 -10.39 -6.95
N ASP A 44 12.64 -10.28 -5.95
CA ASP A 44 13.24 -11.44 -5.29
C ASP A 44 12.21 -12.32 -4.55
N TRP A 45 11.09 -11.76 -4.19
CA TRP A 45 9.95 -12.49 -3.62
C TRP A 45 8.66 -12.08 -4.31
N VAL A 46 7.85 -13.08 -4.63
CA VAL A 46 6.48 -12.94 -5.12
C VAL A 46 5.57 -13.93 -4.38
N PRO A 47 4.29 -13.65 -4.20
CA PRO A 47 3.33 -14.66 -3.72
C PRO A 47 3.38 -15.91 -4.61
N PRO A 48 3.29 -17.13 -4.04
CA PRO A 48 3.40 -18.38 -4.81
C PRO A 48 2.42 -18.47 -5.98
N GLU A 49 1.19 -18.00 -5.80
CA GLU A 49 0.17 -17.96 -6.86
C GLU A 49 0.50 -16.99 -8.00
N VAL A 50 1.25 -15.93 -7.72
CA VAL A 50 1.73 -14.99 -8.75
C VAL A 50 2.82 -15.65 -9.59
N GLN A 51 3.71 -16.43 -8.94
CA GLN A 51 4.71 -17.23 -9.66
C GLN A 51 4.05 -18.29 -10.51
N ALA A 52 3.09 -19.04 -9.97
CA ALA A 52 2.33 -20.03 -10.73
C ALA A 52 1.63 -19.43 -11.95
N ALA A 53 0.96 -18.29 -11.78
CA ALA A 53 0.30 -17.59 -12.90
C ALA A 53 1.29 -17.11 -13.97
N PHE A 54 2.52 -16.77 -13.61
CA PHE A 54 3.59 -16.46 -14.56
C PHE A 54 4.01 -17.72 -15.34
N ASP A 55 4.26 -18.82 -14.63
CA ASP A 55 4.68 -20.10 -15.23
C ASP A 55 3.61 -20.67 -16.18
N GLU A 56 2.34 -20.43 -15.89
CA GLU A 56 1.17 -20.80 -16.71
C GLU A 56 0.89 -19.82 -17.87
N GLY A 57 1.63 -18.73 -18.00
CA GLY A 57 1.46 -17.70 -19.04
C GLY A 57 0.26 -16.78 -18.83
N ARG A 58 -0.40 -16.83 -17.68
CA ARG A 58 -1.50 -15.93 -17.29
C ARG A 58 -1.00 -14.57 -16.81
N LEU A 59 0.27 -14.48 -16.38
CA LEU A 59 0.92 -13.26 -15.97
C LEU A 59 2.19 -13.04 -16.79
N SER A 60 2.50 -11.79 -17.10
CA SER A 60 3.76 -11.40 -17.75
C SER A 60 4.43 -10.24 -17.02
N TRP A 61 5.77 -10.23 -17.07
CA TRP A 61 6.58 -9.13 -16.56
C TRP A 61 7.06 -8.25 -17.71
N GLN A 62 6.93 -6.94 -17.57
CA GLN A 62 7.37 -5.98 -18.59
C GLN A 62 8.08 -4.79 -17.95
N ALA A 63 9.16 -4.32 -18.60
CA ALA A 63 9.83 -3.09 -18.21
C ALA A 63 9.00 -1.87 -18.61
N PHE A 64 8.92 -0.90 -17.70
CA PHE A 64 8.41 0.43 -18.00
C PHE A 64 8.99 1.48 -17.05
N ASP A 65 9.08 2.72 -17.52
CA ASP A 65 9.39 3.88 -16.69
C ASP A 65 8.11 4.69 -16.47
N ALA A 66 7.68 4.80 -15.22
CA ALA A 66 6.48 5.55 -14.85
C ALA A 66 6.62 7.07 -15.09
N LEU A 67 7.84 7.59 -15.21
CA LEU A 67 8.12 9.00 -15.51
C LEU A 67 8.08 9.31 -17.02
N ASP A 68 8.16 8.29 -17.87
CA ASP A 68 8.09 8.42 -19.33
C ASP A 68 6.68 8.09 -19.83
N ALA A 69 5.99 9.12 -20.37
CA ALA A 69 4.63 8.96 -20.87
C ALA A 69 4.50 7.93 -22.01
N ALA A 70 5.48 7.86 -22.91
CA ALA A 70 5.48 6.90 -24.01
C ALA A 70 5.66 5.47 -23.50
N SER A 71 6.55 5.29 -22.51
CA SER A 71 6.76 4.01 -21.83
C SER A 71 5.48 3.53 -21.11
N VAL A 72 4.79 4.43 -20.38
CA VAL A 72 3.53 4.11 -19.69
C VAL A 72 2.44 3.75 -20.71
N LEU A 73 2.30 4.51 -21.78
CA LEU A 73 1.30 4.25 -22.84
C LEU A 73 1.54 2.87 -23.49
N ALA A 74 2.78 2.54 -23.84
CA ALA A 74 3.13 1.24 -24.42
C ALA A 74 2.90 0.09 -23.42
N PHE A 75 3.28 0.28 -22.15
CA PHE A 75 3.06 -0.72 -21.11
C PHE A 75 1.58 -1.02 -20.86
N THR A 76 0.72 -0.03 -20.98
CA THR A 76 -0.72 -0.15 -20.71
C THR A 76 -1.57 -0.43 -21.96
N GLN A 77 -0.93 -0.67 -23.11
CA GLN A 77 -1.62 -0.99 -24.36
C GLN A 77 -2.61 -2.15 -24.17
N ASP A 78 -3.80 -2.03 -24.73
CA ASP A 78 -4.90 -3.00 -24.67
C ASP A 78 -5.43 -3.32 -23.25
N ALA A 79 -5.01 -2.55 -22.24
CA ALA A 79 -5.52 -2.73 -20.89
C ALA A 79 -6.97 -2.24 -20.76
N THR A 80 -7.83 -3.05 -20.14
CA THR A 80 -9.19 -2.65 -19.74
C THR A 80 -9.21 -1.99 -18.35
N ALA A 81 -8.19 -2.30 -17.53
CA ALA A 81 -7.95 -1.64 -16.26
C ALA A 81 -6.44 -1.44 -16.03
N ILE A 82 -6.10 -0.31 -15.43
CA ILE A 82 -4.76 0.02 -14.99
C ILE A 82 -4.80 0.14 -13.47
N VAL A 83 -4.03 -0.69 -12.75
CA VAL A 83 -3.86 -0.55 -11.31
C VAL A 83 -2.52 0.12 -11.05
N HIS A 84 -2.57 1.32 -10.47
CA HIS A 84 -1.39 2.13 -10.20
C HIS A 84 -0.97 2.04 -8.73
N SER A 85 0.14 1.35 -8.48
CA SER A 85 0.81 1.27 -7.19
C SER A 85 2.29 1.68 -7.24
N ALA A 86 2.77 2.13 -8.41
CA ALA A 86 4.14 2.62 -8.55
C ALA A 86 4.31 3.95 -7.80
N ILE A 87 5.33 4.02 -6.98
CA ILE A 87 5.61 5.19 -6.17
C ILE A 87 7.12 5.45 -6.16
N PRO A 88 7.57 6.71 -6.34
CA PRO A 88 8.98 7.05 -6.25
C PRO A 88 9.44 7.03 -4.78
N ASP A 89 10.73 7.21 -4.57
CA ASP A 89 11.27 7.36 -3.22
C ASP A 89 10.60 8.51 -2.46
N TYR A 90 10.38 8.31 -1.16
CA TYR A 90 9.55 9.19 -0.34
C TYR A 90 9.98 10.66 -0.35
N HIS A 91 11.27 10.94 -0.49
CA HIS A 91 11.80 12.31 -0.59
C HIS A 91 11.61 12.94 -1.97
N GLU A 92 11.28 12.15 -2.98
CA GLU A 92 11.04 12.60 -4.36
C GLU A 92 9.54 12.78 -4.71
N TRP A 93 8.63 12.50 -3.78
CA TRP A 93 7.20 12.54 -4.06
C TRP A 93 6.74 13.85 -4.67
N LEU A 94 7.17 15.00 -4.11
CA LEU A 94 6.72 16.32 -4.56
C LEU A 94 7.08 16.61 -6.02
N SER A 95 8.18 16.05 -6.52
CA SER A 95 8.64 16.26 -7.90
C SER A 95 8.15 15.19 -8.87
N LYS A 96 8.17 13.92 -8.48
CA LYS A 96 7.93 12.79 -9.39
C LYS A 96 6.48 12.30 -9.41
N LEU A 97 5.78 12.28 -8.28
CA LEU A 97 4.44 11.72 -8.20
C LEU A 97 3.42 12.43 -9.11
N PRO A 98 3.43 13.77 -9.27
CA PRO A 98 2.54 14.45 -10.22
C PRO A 98 2.74 14.03 -11.67
N ILE A 99 3.98 13.71 -12.05
CA ILE A 99 4.31 13.25 -13.41
C ILE A 99 3.76 11.84 -13.61
N ILE A 100 4.08 10.94 -12.69
CA ILE A 100 3.62 9.54 -12.70
C ILE A 100 2.10 9.48 -12.77
N GLN A 101 1.41 10.28 -11.95
CA GLN A 101 -0.06 10.30 -11.94
C GLN A 101 -0.65 10.81 -13.25
N ARG A 102 -0.08 11.84 -13.84
CA ARG A 102 -0.53 12.35 -15.16
C ARG A 102 -0.34 11.30 -16.24
N ASN A 103 0.82 10.66 -16.29
CA ASN A 103 1.09 9.61 -17.27
C ASN A 103 0.08 8.44 -17.14
N ALA A 104 -0.25 8.03 -15.91
CA ALA A 104 -1.26 7.00 -15.68
C ALA A 104 -2.67 7.45 -16.11
N ILE A 105 -3.07 8.69 -15.83
CA ILE A 105 -4.34 9.27 -16.27
C ILE A 105 -4.40 9.32 -17.80
N ASP A 106 -3.36 9.82 -18.45
CA ASP A 106 -3.30 9.98 -19.90
C ASP A 106 -3.38 8.62 -20.61
N ALA A 107 -2.67 7.63 -20.11
CA ALA A 107 -2.75 6.27 -20.63
C ALA A 107 -4.14 5.66 -20.45
N ALA A 108 -4.74 5.80 -19.26
CA ALA A 108 -6.08 5.29 -18.97
C ALA A 108 -7.13 5.91 -19.91
N VAL A 109 -7.08 7.22 -20.11
CA VAL A 109 -7.98 7.92 -21.05
C VAL A 109 -7.74 7.47 -22.50
N SER A 110 -6.48 7.35 -22.91
CA SER A 110 -6.13 6.96 -24.30
C SER A 110 -6.61 5.53 -24.66
N HIS A 111 -6.59 4.62 -23.70
CA HIS A 111 -7.03 3.24 -23.91
C HIS A 111 -8.49 3.00 -23.52
N GLY A 112 -9.20 3.98 -22.99
CA GLY A 112 -10.55 3.78 -22.44
C GLY A 112 -10.55 2.85 -21.22
N ALA A 113 -9.39 2.69 -20.57
CA ALA A 113 -9.21 1.85 -19.39
C ALA A 113 -9.66 2.56 -18.11
N ARG A 114 -10.13 1.78 -17.12
CA ARG A 114 -10.33 2.33 -15.78
C ARG A 114 -8.99 2.46 -15.06
N LEU A 115 -8.83 3.51 -14.25
CA LEU A 115 -7.63 3.75 -13.43
C LEU A 115 -7.95 3.51 -11.96
N ILE A 116 -7.33 2.51 -11.36
CA ILE A 116 -7.45 2.20 -9.94
C ILE A 116 -6.11 2.50 -9.26
N CYS A 117 -6.11 3.35 -8.24
CA CYS A 117 -4.87 3.76 -7.58
C CYS A 117 -4.80 3.28 -6.14
N ALA A 118 -3.63 2.76 -5.75
CA ALA A 118 -3.28 2.62 -4.33
C ALA A 118 -2.92 4.01 -3.77
N ASP A 119 -3.56 4.39 -2.67
CA ASP A 119 -3.39 5.70 -2.07
C ASP A 119 -3.34 5.61 -0.54
N ASN A 120 -3.11 6.74 0.11
CA ASN A 120 -3.06 6.85 1.56
C ASN A 120 -4.02 7.93 2.07
N LEU A 121 -4.06 8.11 3.40
CA LEU A 121 -4.96 9.05 4.06
C LEU A 121 -4.38 10.47 4.24
N TYR A 122 -3.30 10.82 3.55
CA TYR A 122 -2.61 12.10 3.75
C TYR A 122 -3.42 13.31 3.28
N ALA A 123 -4.38 13.12 2.39
CA ALA A 123 -5.26 14.20 1.93
C ALA A 123 -6.21 14.73 3.02
N TYR A 124 -6.38 13.98 4.10
CA TYR A 124 -7.28 14.35 5.20
C TYR A 124 -6.53 15.03 6.35
N ALA A 125 -7.25 15.87 7.09
CA ALA A 125 -6.81 16.32 8.42
C ALA A 125 -6.87 15.16 9.42
N ALA A 126 -6.34 15.39 10.62
CA ALA A 126 -6.48 14.42 11.71
C ALA A 126 -7.95 14.19 12.06
N PRO A 127 -8.30 12.94 12.42
CA PRO A 127 -9.65 12.64 12.89
C PRO A 127 -9.92 13.36 14.23
N VAL A 128 -11.02 14.12 14.30
CA VAL A 128 -11.37 14.90 15.50
C VAL A 128 -12.57 14.28 16.23
N ASN A 129 -13.55 13.77 15.51
CA ASN A 129 -14.81 13.26 16.06
C ASN A 129 -15.08 11.81 15.63
N GLY A 130 -14.13 10.92 15.85
CA GLY A 130 -14.19 9.54 15.43
C GLY A 130 -13.25 9.22 14.25
N PRO A 131 -13.27 8.01 13.72
CA PRO A 131 -12.36 7.60 12.66
C PRO A 131 -12.59 8.37 11.34
N LEU A 132 -11.55 8.53 10.53
CA LEU A 132 -11.64 9.08 9.18
C LEU A 132 -12.60 8.24 8.33
N THR A 133 -13.45 8.94 7.55
CA THR A 133 -14.32 8.37 6.54
C THR A 133 -14.16 9.12 5.22
N GLU A 134 -14.64 8.54 4.11
CA GLU A 134 -14.57 9.16 2.78
C GLU A 134 -15.36 10.47 2.65
N ASP A 135 -16.27 10.72 3.57
CA ASP A 135 -17.14 11.90 3.55
C ASP A 135 -16.52 13.11 4.27
N GLN A 136 -15.37 12.92 4.92
CA GLN A 136 -14.65 14.01 5.58
C GLN A 136 -13.93 14.90 4.56
N PRO A 137 -13.81 16.21 4.84
CA PRO A 137 -13.16 17.14 3.94
C PRO A 137 -11.65 16.84 3.81
N GLU A 138 -11.16 16.94 2.59
CA GLU A 138 -9.74 16.82 2.27
C GLU A 138 -9.02 18.14 2.61
N ILE A 139 -8.56 18.27 3.85
CA ILE A 139 -7.87 19.46 4.37
C ILE A 139 -6.50 19.03 4.91
N PRO A 140 -5.52 18.76 4.04
CA PRO A 140 -4.23 18.23 4.43
C PRO A 140 -3.38 19.26 5.19
N PRO A 141 -2.75 18.87 6.32
CA PRO A 141 -1.89 19.77 7.09
C PRO A 141 -0.43 19.76 6.61
N SER A 142 -0.07 19.00 5.58
CA SER A 142 1.30 18.82 5.11
C SER A 142 1.43 18.99 3.59
N LYS A 143 2.66 19.24 3.10
CA LYS A 143 2.93 19.35 1.65
C LYS A 143 2.63 18.03 0.92
N LYS A 144 2.97 16.88 1.50
CA LYS A 144 2.64 15.58 0.91
C LYS A 144 1.15 15.28 0.97
N GLY A 145 0.47 15.76 2.00
CA GLY A 145 -0.99 15.71 2.05
C GLY A 145 -1.62 16.54 0.95
N GLN A 146 -1.14 17.77 0.74
CA GLN A 146 -1.61 18.62 -0.37
C GLN A 146 -1.37 17.95 -1.73
N LEU A 147 -0.20 17.36 -1.93
CA LEU A 147 0.11 16.58 -3.13
C LEU A 147 -0.91 15.44 -3.37
N ARG A 148 -1.31 14.70 -2.31
CA ARG A 148 -2.29 13.63 -2.45
C ARG A 148 -3.68 14.16 -2.80
N LYS A 149 -4.07 15.28 -2.20
CA LYS A 149 -5.29 15.98 -2.59
C LYS A 149 -5.24 16.44 -4.05
N ASP A 150 -4.12 17.03 -4.49
CA ASP A 150 -3.95 17.47 -5.88
C ASP A 150 -4.05 16.30 -6.87
N VAL A 151 -3.55 15.12 -6.50
CA VAL A 151 -3.70 13.87 -7.28
C VAL A 151 -5.16 13.44 -7.41
N LEU A 152 -5.93 13.49 -6.33
CA LEU A 152 -7.38 13.22 -6.37
C LEU A 152 -8.11 14.24 -7.25
N ASP A 153 -7.76 15.53 -7.14
CA ASP A 153 -8.37 16.59 -7.94
C ASP A 153 -8.03 16.46 -9.43
N LEU A 154 -6.82 15.99 -9.79
CA LEU A 154 -6.46 15.63 -11.17
C LEU A 154 -7.36 14.53 -11.73
N MET A 155 -7.63 13.47 -10.98
CA MET A 155 -8.53 12.39 -11.42
C MET A 155 -9.97 12.87 -11.55
N ARG A 156 -10.48 13.68 -10.61
CA ARG A 156 -11.80 14.32 -10.69
C ARG A 156 -11.92 15.22 -11.92
N LYS A 157 -10.88 16.00 -12.21
CA LYS A 157 -10.81 16.85 -13.40
C LYS A 157 -10.82 16.01 -14.69
N ALA A 158 -9.96 15.01 -14.78
CA ALA A 158 -9.93 14.10 -15.93
C ALA A 158 -11.26 13.35 -16.15
N ARG A 159 -11.98 13.00 -15.06
CA ARG A 159 -13.34 12.46 -15.15
C ARG A 159 -14.29 13.43 -15.84
N ARG A 160 -14.32 14.70 -15.41
CA ARG A 160 -15.25 15.71 -15.97
C ARG A 160 -14.92 16.08 -17.39
N GLU A 161 -13.64 16.21 -17.73
CA GLU A 161 -13.20 16.78 -19.01
C GLU A 161 -12.92 15.75 -20.09
N ARG A 162 -12.55 14.53 -19.67
CA ARG A 162 -12.01 13.49 -20.57
C ARG A 162 -12.67 12.12 -20.40
N GLY A 163 -13.66 12.00 -19.52
CA GLY A 163 -14.40 10.75 -19.30
C GLY A 163 -13.65 9.66 -18.51
N LEU A 164 -12.53 9.98 -17.83
CA LEU A 164 -11.79 9.01 -17.04
C LEU A 164 -12.70 8.25 -16.08
N VAL A 165 -12.64 6.93 -16.08
CA VAL A 165 -13.22 6.07 -15.05
C VAL A 165 -12.12 5.74 -14.05
N TRP A 166 -12.32 6.06 -12.77
CA TRP A 166 -11.27 5.90 -11.77
C TRP A 166 -11.81 5.52 -10.39
N SER A 167 -10.94 5.01 -9.54
CA SER A 167 -11.16 4.95 -8.08
C SER A 167 -9.82 4.84 -7.36
N THR A 168 -9.79 5.16 -6.06
CA THR A 168 -8.64 4.90 -5.22
C THR A 168 -9.03 4.02 -4.05
N VAL A 169 -8.09 3.20 -3.60
CA VAL A 169 -8.14 2.55 -2.29
C VAL A 169 -7.16 3.29 -1.40
N GLN A 170 -7.67 3.85 -0.31
CA GLN A 170 -6.90 4.63 0.65
C GLN A 170 -6.72 3.83 1.93
N GLY A 171 -5.48 3.61 2.33
CA GLY A 171 -5.16 2.94 3.57
C GLY A 171 -4.17 3.76 4.41
N SER A 172 -4.17 3.52 5.72
CA SER A 172 -3.14 4.02 6.61
C SER A 172 -1.85 3.19 6.45
N GLN A 173 -1.00 3.18 7.45
CA GLN A 173 0.22 2.36 7.45
C GLN A 173 -0.14 0.89 7.20
N TYR A 174 0.47 0.27 6.19
CA TYR A 174 0.24 -1.15 5.92
C TYR A 174 1.40 -2.01 6.41
N PHE A 175 1.10 -3.25 6.72
CA PHE A 175 2.08 -4.28 7.05
C PHE A 175 1.62 -5.64 6.49
N GLY A 176 2.42 -6.66 6.66
CA GLY A 176 2.12 -7.98 6.16
C GLY A 176 3.21 -8.54 5.25
N PRO A 177 3.00 -9.70 4.63
CA PRO A 177 3.98 -10.34 3.76
C PRO A 177 4.38 -9.42 2.60
N GLY A 178 5.69 -9.31 2.37
CA GLY A 178 6.27 -8.48 1.31
C GLY A 178 6.37 -6.98 1.61
N ALA A 179 5.85 -6.47 2.75
CA ALA A 179 5.83 -5.04 3.04
C ALA A 179 7.22 -4.39 3.18
N GLY A 180 8.24 -5.16 3.57
CA GLY A 180 9.65 -4.77 3.56
C GLY A 180 9.96 -3.45 4.25
N GLY A 181 10.89 -2.68 3.70
CA GLY A 181 11.32 -1.39 4.23
C GLY A 181 10.31 -0.24 4.06
N GLN A 182 9.19 -0.47 3.39
CA GLN A 182 8.12 0.51 3.23
C GLN A 182 7.15 0.54 4.43
N SER A 183 7.26 -0.43 5.33
CA SER A 183 6.39 -0.61 6.48
C SER A 183 7.13 -0.45 7.80
N VAL A 184 6.48 0.20 8.76
CA VAL A 184 6.96 0.28 10.15
C VAL A 184 7.03 -1.12 10.77
N PHE A 185 6.04 -1.99 10.48
CA PHE A 185 6.00 -3.40 10.86
C PHE A 185 6.49 -4.32 9.72
N GLY A 186 7.53 -3.90 9.02
CA GLY A 186 8.30 -4.66 8.04
C GLY A 186 9.75 -4.82 8.50
N ASP A 187 10.70 -4.47 7.62
CA ASP A 187 12.13 -4.58 7.94
C ASP A 187 12.56 -3.71 9.14
N TRP A 188 11.88 -2.59 9.39
CA TRP A 188 12.13 -1.72 10.54
C TRP A 188 11.73 -2.37 11.87
N PHE A 189 10.84 -3.34 11.84
CA PHE A 189 10.46 -4.14 13.00
C PHE A 189 11.32 -5.39 13.12
N ILE A 190 11.28 -6.26 12.10
CA ILE A 190 11.90 -7.58 12.20
C ILE A 190 13.43 -7.52 12.19
N GLY A 191 14.05 -6.59 11.46
CA GLY A 191 15.50 -6.46 11.38
C GLY A 191 16.16 -6.25 12.75
N PRO A 192 15.76 -5.25 13.55
CA PRO A 192 16.25 -5.11 14.92
C PRO A 192 16.02 -6.35 15.80
N VAL A 193 14.86 -6.99 15.69
CA VAL A 193 14.53 -8.20 16.47
C VAL A 193 15.52 -9.33 16.21
N LEU A 194 15.82 -9.60 14.94
CA LEU A 194 16.74 -10.68 14.55
C LEU A 194 18.18 -10.47 15.05
N VAL A 195 18.58 -9.22 15.33
CA VAL A 195 19.92 -8.88 15.85
C VAL A 195 19.90 -8.44 17.31
N ASN A 196 18.91 -8.87 18.08
CA ASN A 196 18.78 -8.60 19.51
C ASN A 196 18.74 -7.08 19.88
N LYS A 197 18.18 -6.24 19.03
CA LYS A 197 18.05 -4.80 19.28
C LYS A 197 16.59 -4.40 19.55
N PRO A 198 16.37 -3.34 20.37
CA PRO A 198 15.02 -2.80 20.54
C PRO A 198 14.44 -2.26 19.23
N VAL A 199 13.14 -2.52 19.00
CA VAL A 199 12.38 -1.88 17.94
C VAL A 199 12.13 -0.41 18.31
N ARG A 200 12.27 0.47 17.33
CA ARG A 200 12.13 1.92 17.54
C ARG A 200 10.94 2.47 16.77
N PHE A 201 10.00 3.06 17.47
CA PHE A 201 8.86 3.76 16.90
C PHE A 201 9.02 5.27 17.00
N VAL A 202 8.51 5.95 15.99
CA VAL A 202 8.51 7.41 15.91
C VAL A 202 7.19 7.94 16.47
N GLY A 203 7.22 9.09 17.14
CA GLY A 203 6.04 9.70 17.75
C GLY A 203 5.60 9.01 19.05
N ASN A 204 4.31 8.99 19.32
CA ASN A 204 3.72 8.36 20.50
C ASN A 204 3.11 6.99 20.17
N PRO A 205 3.84 5.89 20.31
CA PRO A 205 3.39 4.55 19.96
C PRO A 205 2.31 3.97 20.91
N SER A 206 1.88 4.73 21.90
CA SER A 206 0.77 4.35 22.81
C SER A 206 -0.59 4.85 22.32
N LEU A 207 -0.62 5.63 21.23
CA LEU A 207 -1.87 6.11 20.64
C LEU A 207 -2.40 5.10 19.61
N SER A 208 -3.73 5.02 19.50
CA SER A 208 -4.39 4.19 18.48
C SER A 208 -3.98 4.62 17.07
N HIS A 209 -3.75 3.63 16.21
CA HIS A 209 -3.38 3.86 14.83
C HIS A 209 -3.99 2.81 13.92
N ALA A 210 -4.54 3.23 12.79
CA ALA A 210 -5.10 2.32 11.80
C ALA A 210 -3.96 1.60 11.05
N TRP A 211 -4.01 0.25 11.05
CA TRP A 211 -3.05 -0.60 10.37
C TRP A 211 -3.73 -1.41 9.29
N ALA A 212 -3.35 -1.17 8.05
CA ALA A 212 -3.84 -1.90 6.89
C ALA A 212 -3.03 -3.20 6.70
N PHE A 213 -3.68 -4.23 6.17
CA PHE A 213 -3.00 -5.46 5.76
C PHE A 213 -2.75 -5.42 4.25
N ALA A 214 -1.50 -5.61 3.83
CA ALA A 214 -1.13 -5.52 2.41
C ALA A 214 -1.93 -6.45 1.48
N PRO A 215 -2.22 -7.72 1.85
CA PRO A 215 -3.12 -8.58 1.08
C PRO A 215 -4.56 -8.04 0.96
N ASP A 216 -5.11 -7.42 1.99
CA ASP A 216 -6.45 -6.81 1.94
C ASP A 216 -6.48 -5.61 1.01
N PHE A 217 -5.40 -4.84 1.01
CA PHE A 217 -5.21 -3.74 0.06
C PHE A 217 -5.24 -4.27 -1.38
N GLY A 218 -4.50 -5.35 -1.65
CA GLY A 218 -4.51 -6.03 -2.94
C GLY A 218 -5.89 -6.53 -3.35
N ARG A 219 -6.65 -7.12 -2.42
CA ARG A 219 -8.04 -7.57 -2.66
C ARG A 219 -8.96 -6.42 -3.05
N ALA A 220 -8.84 -5.27 -2.36
CA ALA A 220 -9.65 -4.09 -2.66
C ALA A 220 -9.33 -3.49 -4.04
N LEU A 221 -8.04 -3.39 -4.39
CA LEU A 221 -7.59 -2.92 -5.70
C LEU A 221 -8.05 -3.85 -6.82
N ALA A 222 -7.92 -5.17 -6.64
CA ALA A 222 -8.36 -6.18 -7.59
C ALA A 222 -9.88 -6.12 -7.82
N LEU A 223 -10.67 -6.03 -6.74
CA LEU A 223 -12.12 -5.89 -6.81
C LEU A 223 -12.52 -4.68 -7.66
N LEU A 224 -11.92 -3.52 -7.43
CA LEU A 224 -12.21 -2.31 -8.21
C LEU A 224 -11.74 -2.41 -9.67
N ALA A 225 -10.68 -3.17 -9.93
CA ALA A 225 -10.19 -3.37 -11.28
C ALA A 225 -11.13 -4.19 -12.16
N VAL A 226 -11.90 -5.14 -11.57
CA VAL A 226 -12.80 -6.03 -12.31
C VAL A 226 -14.29 -5.73 -12.12
N THR A 227 -14.66 -4.87 -11.17
CA THR A 227 -16.08 -4.62 -10.85
C THR A 227 -16.85 -4.02 -12.01
N GLU A 228 -18.08 -4.45 -12.20
CA GLU A 228 -19.04 -3.81 -13.11
C GLU A 228 -19.96 -2.80 -12.40
N ARG A 229 -19.87 -2.73 -11.08
CA ARG A 229 -20.71 -1.90 -10.23
C ARG A 229 -20.28 -0.44 -10.29
N GLN A 230 -21.07 0.38 -10.99
CA GLN A 230 -20.76 1.80 -11.25
C GLN A 230 -20.69 2.66 -9.98
N GLU A 231 -21.44 2.29 -8.92
CA GLU A 231 -21.43 2.97 -7.63
C GLU A 231 -20.10 2.84 -6.89
N LEU A 232 -19.24 1.88 -7.27
CA LEU A 232 -17.91 1.71 -6.71
C LEU A 232 -16.84 2.55 -7.43
N LEU A 233 -17.19 3.17 -8.55
CA LEU A 233 -16.26 3.90 -9.40
C LEU A 233 -16.36 5.43 -9.21
N ASN A 234 -15.34 6.15 -9.63
CA ASN A 234 -15.22 7.62 -9.65
C ASN A 234 -15.19 8.28 -8.27
N ARG A 235 -14.64 7.58 -7.29
CA ARG A 235 -14.48 8.09 -5.91
C ARG A 235 -13.33 7.42 -5.16
N PRO A 236 -12.84 8.04 -4.08
CA PRO A 236 -11.96 7.38 -3.12
C PRO A 236 -12.74 6.40 -2.24
N TRP A 237 -12.06 5.36 -1.76
CA TRP A 237 -12.52 4.39 -0.79
C TRP A 237 -11.51 4.20 0.31
N ILE A 238 -11.93 4.22 1.57
CA ILE A 238 -11.08 3.85 2.70
C ILE A 238 -11.13 2.33 2.88
N LEU A 239 -9.95 1.71 2.91
CA LEU A 239 -9.79 0.27 3.13
C LEU A 239 -10.25 -0.12 4.56
N PRO A 240 -10.95 -1.24 4.75
CA PRO A 240 -11.10 -1.83 6.07
C PRO A 240 -9.73 -2.17 6.67
N HIS A 241 -9.42 -1.65 7.87
CA HIS A 241 -8.14 -1.84 8.52
C HIS A 241 -8.15 -3.09 9.41
N ALA A 242 -7.03 -3.81 9.43
CA ALA A 242 -6.90 -5.04 10.20
C ALA A 242 -7.00 -4.79 11.72
N THR A 243 -6.52 -3.63 12.17
CA THR A 243 -6.60 -3.24 13.58
C THR A 243 -6.36 -1.74 13.75
N HIS A 244 -6.78 -1.21 14.90
CA HIS A 244 -6.49 0.16 15.36
C HIS A 244 -5.64 0.17 16.65
N LEU A 245 -4.95 -0.91 16.94
CA LEU A 245 -4.10 -1.02 18.13
C LEU A 245 -2.99 0.03 18.14
N PRO A 246 -2.59 0.54 19.31
CA PRO A 246 -1.33 1.26 19.48
C PRO A 246 -0.15 0.43 18.95
N ALA A 247 0.88 1.11 18.42
CA ALA A 247 2.05 0.41 17.86
C ALA A 247 2.75 -0.49 18.90
N PHE A 248 2.77 -0.11 20.17
CA PHE A 248 3.32 -0.96 21.23
C PHE A 248 2.51 -2.25 21.44
N GLU A 249 1.19 -2.17 21.37
CA GLU A 249 0.32 -3.34 21.51
C GLU A 249 0.45 -4.27 20.30
N LEU A 250 0.48 -3.72 19.08
CA LEU A 250 0.70 -4.52 17.88
C LEU A 250 2.09 -5.19 17.91
N ALA A 251 3.12 -4.46 18.38
CA ALA A 251 4.45 -5.03 18.58
C ALA A 251 4.43 -6.21 19.56
N ARG A 252 3.70 -6.07 20.69
CA ARG A 252 3.55 -7.14 21.68
C ARG A 252 2.91 -8.40 21.09
N VAL A 253 1.86 -8.22 20.26
CA VAL A 253 1.21 -9.34 19.57
C VAL A 253 2.17 -10.03 18.58
N LEU A 254 2.95 -9.23 17.82
CA LEU A 254 3.95 -9.77 16.88
C LEU A 254 5.10 -10.48 17.62
N PHE A 255 5.57 -9.98 18.75
CA PHE A 255 6.57 -10.67 19.57
C PHE A 255 6.07 -12.02 20.08
N ALA A 256 4.82 -12.11 20.55
CA ALA A 256 4.23 -13.35 21.00
C ALA A 256 4.15 -14.39 19.85
N GLU A 257 3.81 -13.95 18.66
CA GLU A 257 3.75 -14.83 17.50
C GLU A 257 5.14 -15.27 17.01
N LEU A 258 6.13 -14.36 17.01
CA LEU A 258 7.53 -14.70 16.72
C LEU A 258 8.06 -15.79 17.66
N GLU A 259 7.70 -15.69 18.95
CA GLU A 259 8.02 -16.72 19.94
C GLU A 259 7.30 -18.04 19.63
N ARG A 260 6.00 -17.99 19.37
CA ARG A 260 5.19 -19.17 19.03
C ARG A 260 5.74 -19.92 17.81
N GLN A 261 6.23 -19.19 16.82
CA GLN A 261 6.83 -19.77 15.61
C GLN A 261 8.33 -20.10 15.73
N GLY A 262 8.93 -19.87 16.91
CA GLY A 262 10.34 -20.17 17.17
C GLY A 262 11.34 -19.28 16.45
N MET A 263 10.93 -18.08 16.06
CA MET A 263 11.79 -17.08 15.37
C MET A 263 12.48 -16.12 16.34
N LEU A 264 12.00 -16.02 17.56
CA LEU A 264 12.56 -15.09 18.53
C LEU A 264 13.83 -15.68 19.12
N PRO A 265 15.01 -15.00 19.01
CA PRO A 265 16.23 -15.45 19.71
C PRO A 265 16.00 -15.49 21.23
N ALA A 266 16.60 -16.48 21.91
CA ALA A 266 16.37 -16.72 23.35
C ALA A 266 16.60 -15.47 24.24
N ASN A 267 17.54 -14.60 23.85
CA ASN A 267 17.89 -13.38 24.57
C ASN A 267 17.37 -12.09 23.91
N ALA A 268 16.46 -12.20 22.93
CA ALA A 268 15.93 -11.03 22.23
C ALA A 268 15.23 -10.09 23.23
N PRO A 269 15.59 -8.81 23.26
CA PRO A 269 14.84 -7.85 24.06
C PRO A 269 13.48 -7.67 23.39
N ARG A 270 12.42 -8.18 23.97
CA ARG A 270 11.02 -7.91 23.57
C ARG A 270 10.68 -6.44 23.89
N LYS A 271 11.55 -5.53 23.43
CA LYS A 271 11.46 -4.10 23.73
C LYS A 271 11.13 -3.30 22.49
N ALA A 272 10.08 -2.54 22.61
CA ALA A 272 9.73 -1.47 21.70
C ALA A 272 9.89 -0.14 22.44
N VAL A 273 10.53 0.85 21.81
CA VAL A 273 10.82 2.13 22.42
C VAL A 273 10.40 3.28 21.50
N ALA A 274 9.93 4.37 22.10
CA ALA A 274 9.65 5.60 21.35
C ALA A 274 10.96 6.36 21.09
N VAL A 275 11.10 6.90 19.88
CA VAL A 275 12.19 7.83 19.53
C VAL A 275 11.73 9.24 19.78
N PRO A 276 12.41 10.03 20.65
CA PRO A 276 12.05 11.41 20.88
C PRO A 276 12.08 12.24 19.59
N ALA A 277 11.08 13.11 19.41
CA ALA A 277 10.97 13.95 18.21
C ALA A 277 12.23 14.82 17.98
N LEU A 278 12.91 15.24 19.04
CA LEU A 278 14.16 15.99 18.94
C LEU A 278 15.27 15.20 18.22
N VAL A 279 15.38 13.89 18.48
CA VAL A 279 16.36 13.03 17.82
C VAL A 279 16.10 12.99 16.33
N LEU A 280 14.83 12.91 15.93
CA LEU A 280 14.45 12.90 14.51
C LEU A 280 14.78 14.21 13.81
N LYS A 281 14.56 15.36 14.49
CA LYS A 281 14.94 16.68 13.95
C LYS A 281 16.45 16.77 13.71
N VAL A 282 17.25 16.36 14.69
CA VAL A 282 18.71 16.38 14.55
C VAL A 282 19.19 15.45 13.43
N VAL A 283 18.67 14.23 13.37
CA VAL A 283 19.00 13.29 12.29
C VAL A 283 18.54 13.82 10.93
N GLY A 284 17.37 14.46 10.88
CA GLY A 284 16.81 15.06 9.66
C GLY A 284 17.67 16.18 9.07
N TRP A 285 18.51 16.85 9.84
CA TRP A 285 19.46 17.84 9.31
C TRP A 285 20.52 17.21 8.40
N PHE A 286 20.85 15.95 8.62
CA PHE A 286 21.88 15.22 7.89
C PHE A 286 21.32 14.15 6.95
N ASN A 287 20.02 13.83 7.07
CA ASN A 287 19.38 12.77 6.28
C ASN A 287 18.08 13.25 5.63
N PRO A 288 18.07 13.48 4.30
CA PRO A 288 16.90 13.98 3.57
C PRO A 288 15.69 13.05 3.64
N VAL A 289 15.89 11.74 3.79
CA VAL A 289 14.80 10.77 3.94
C VAL A 289 14.08 10.93 5.28
N VAL A 290 14.84 11.15 6.37
CA VAL A 290 14.28 11.41 7.69
C VAL A 290 13.58 12.77 7.72
N LYS A 291 14.21 13.80 7.14
CA LYS A 291 13.62 15.13 6.98
C LYS A 291 12.29 15.10 6.21
N ALA A 292 12.23 14.33 5.15
CA ALA A 292 11.01 14.19 4.35
C ALA A 292 9.84 13.53 5.11
N ARG A 293 10.11 12.80 6.20
CA ARG A 293 9.08 12.18 7.05
C ARG A 293 8.60 13.09 8.18
N GLU A 294 9.35 14.15 8.50
CA GLU A 294 9.07 15.05 9.64
C GLU A 294 7.67 15.66 9.54
N GLU A 295 7.26 16.12 8.37
CA GLU A 295 5.95 16.74 8.14
C GLU A 295 4.76 15.78 8.39
N MET A 296 5.01 14.46 8.43
CA MET A 296 3.98 13.44 8.65
C MET A 296 3.92 12.93 10.09
N LEU A 297 4.78 13.47 11.00
CA LEU A 297 4.83 13.05 12.39
C LEU A 297 3.53 13.31 13.16
N TYR A 298 2.70 14.23 12.69
CA TYR A 298 1.41 14.51 13.32
C TYR A 298 0.53 13.26 13.41
N GLN A 299 0.57 12.37 12.41
CA GLN A 299 -0.20 11.11 12.40
C GLN A 299 0.21 10.14 13.52
N PHE A 300 1.46 10.25 14.01
CA PHE A 300 2.00 9.44 15.09
C PHE A 300 1.94 10.12 16.46
N ASN A 301 1.46 11.36 16.52
CA ASN A 301 1.35 12.14 17.77
C ASN A 301 -0.11 12.41 18.17
N MET A 302 -1.06 11.76 17.51
CA MET A 302 -2.48 11.80 17.82
C MET A 302 -3.12 10.45 17.45
N PRO A 303 -4.30 10.12 18.00
CA PRO A 303 -5.05 8.98 17.53
C PRO A 303 -5.30 9.09 16.01
N TRP A 304 -4.94 8.06 15.25
CA TRP A 304 -5.07 8.05 13.80
C TRP A 304 -5.88 6.83 13.37
N GLU A 305 -7.19 6.97 13.43
CA GLU A 305 -8.14 5.92 13.11
C GLU A 305 -8.85 6.18 11.79
N ALA A 306 -9.23 5.14 11.08
CA ALA A 306 -9.94 5.23 9.80
C ALA A 306 -10.92 4.08 9.65
N SER A 307 -12.06 4.35 9.05
CA SER A 307 -13.15 3.38 8.88
C SER A 307 -13.40 3.06 7.41
N GLY A 308 -13.17 1.82 7.03
CA GLY A 308 -13.59 1.27 5.74
C GLY A 308 -14.98 0.65 5.76
N ALA A 309 -15.81 0.99 6.75
CA ALA A 309 -17.14 0.38 6.92
C ALA A 309 -18.07 0.60 5.72
N HIS A 310 -17.98 1.76 5.08
CA HIS A 310 -18.77 2.06 3.88
C HIS A 310 -18.37 1.15 2.72
N PHE A 311 -17.07 1.02 2.46
CA PHE A 311 -16.57 0.10 1.44
C PHE A 311 -16.96 -1.34 1.74
N SER A 312 -16.76 -1.80 2.99
CA SER A 312 -17.19 -3.13 3.42
C SER A 312 -18.67 -3.39 3.21
N LYS A 313 -19.52 -2.43 3.58
CA LYS A 313 -20.98 -2.55 3.42
C LYS A 313 -21.39 -2.75 1.97
N LEU A 314 -20.75 -2.04 1.05
CA LEU A 314 -21.07 -2.14 -0.36
C LEU A 314 -20.46 -3.38 -1.01
N THR A 315 -19.25 -3.74 -0.68
CA THR A 315 -18.49 -4.78 -1.41
C THR A 315 -18.53 -6.15 -0.75
N GLY A 316 -18.85 -6.22 0.54
CA GLY A 316 -18.67 -7.42 1.36
C GLY A 316 -17.21 -7.69 1.75
N LEU A 317 -16.25 -6.85 1.31
CA LEU A 317 -14.84 -7.03 1.66
C LEU A 317 -14.62 -6.62 3.11
N LEU A 318 -14.26 -7.59 3.95
CA LEU A 318 -13.88 -7.38 5.33
C LEU A 318 -12.36 -7.43 5.51
N ALA A 319 -11.86 -6.73 6.52
CA ALA A 319 -10.48 -6.85 6.93
C ALA A 319 -10.19 -8.28 7.39
N THR A 320 -9.00 -8.77 7.07
CA THR A 320 -8.52 -10.05 7.61
C THR A 320 -8.39 -9.94 9.14
N PRO A 321 -8.89 -10.91 9.91
CA PRO A 321 -8.79 -10.88 11.38
C PRO A 321 -7.34 -10.81 11.85
N LEU A 322 -7.08 -9.99 12.87
CA LEU A 322 -5.73 -9.72 13.39
C LEU A 322 -4.89 -10.99 13.67
N PRO A 323 -5.43 -12.06 14.27
CA PRO A 323 -4.64 -13.27 14.46
C PRO A 323 -4.08 -13.86 13.16
N ALA A 324 -4.88 -13.91 12.11
CA ALA A 324 -4.45 -14.39 10.79
C ALA A 324 -3.45 -13.44 10.11
N VAL A 325 -3.62 -12.11 10.28
CA VAL A 325 -2.67 -11.10 9.79
C VAL A 325 -1.30 -11.30 10.43
N VAL A 326 -1.27 -11.48 11.74
CA VAL A 326 -0.03 -11.65 12.52
C VAL A 326 0.65 -12.98 12.15
N GLU A 327 -0.11 -14.07 12.08
CA GLU A 327 0.40 -15.39 11.70
C GLU A 327 1.03 -15.36 10.29
N GLN A 328 0.33 -14.83 9.30
CA GLN A 328 0.85 -14.72 7.91
C GLN A 328 2.08 -13.82 7.82
N THR A 329 2.12 -12.73 8.59
CA THR A 329 3.25 -11.80 8.61
C THR A 329 4.50 -12.48 9.16
N VAL A 330 4.37 -13.21 10.27
CA VAL A 330 5.49 -13.92 10.90
C VAL A 330 5.92 -15.13 10.09
N ALA A 331 4.99 -15.87 9.50
CA ALA A 331 5.29 -16.99 8.59
C ALA A 331 6.13 -16.51 7.40
N PHE A 332 5.77 -15.36 6.79
CA PHE A 332 6.56 -14.74 5.73
C PHE A 332 7.99 -14.39 6.18
N TRP A 333 8.15 -13.84 7.37
CA TRP A 333 9.50 -13.54 7.89
C TRP A 333 10.29 -14.82 8.14
N LYS A 334 9.66 -15.86 8.65
CA LYS A 334 10.29 -17.18 8.87
C LYS A 334 10.82 -17.79 7.58
N GLU A 335 10.07 -17.60 6.49
CA GLU A 335 10.46 -18.10 5.17
C GLU A 335 11.58 -17.25 4.53
N THR A 336 11.50 -15.92 4.67
CA THR A 336 12.34 -14.99 3.90
C THR A 336 13.50 -14.36 4.68
N LYS A 337 13.43 -14.34 6.01
CA LYS A 337 14.45 -13.72 6.89
C LYS A 337 15.11 -14.82 7.73
N LYS A 338 16.36 -15.14 7.43
CA LYS A 338 17.13 -16.07 8.27
C LYS A 338 17.56 -15.35 9.54
N PRO A 339 17.45 -15.96 10.74
CA PRO A 339 18.09 -15.46 11.94
C PRO A 339 19.59 -15.31 11.68
N VAL A 340 20.19 -14.20 12.09
CA VAL A 340 21.64 -14.10 12.16
C VAL A 340 22.08 -15.03 13.29
N VAL A 341 22.71 -16.14 12.93
CA VAL A 341 23.25 -17.16 13.85
C VAL A 341 24.47 -16.58 14.57
#